data_a61f5424b2f683dc267d214ba99832da
#
_entry.id   a61f5424b2f683dc267d214ba99832da
#
_cell.length_a   1.000
_cell.length_b   1.000
_cell.length_c   1.000
_cell.angle_alpha   90.00
_cell.angle_beta   90.00
_cell.angle_gamma   90.00
#
_symmetry.space_group_name_H-M   'P 1'
#
loop_
_entity.id
_entity.type
_entity.pdbx_description
1 polymer ?
#
loop_
_entity_poly.entity_id
_entity_poly.type
_entity_poly.pdbx_seq_one_letter_code
_entity_poly.pdbx_strand_id
1 'polypeptide(L)'
;MAYIGLISDTHGVFDEPLKQFLAPVDEIWHAGDFGGGFTTAAEIARFKPLVGVCGNCDNYDLRYDYPLHRFFTCGGMKVLMTHIGGYPGKYDRNAYSLIMHYSPDIFVCGHSHILKVVYDKYFNMMVLNPGAAGLQGFHIVRTALRFHIDDGKISGMEVLNLDKLSPENEKI
;
A
#
# COMPACT_ATOMS: atom_id res chain seq x y z
N MET A 1 6.64 13.06 -13.84
CA MET A 1 6.74 11.59 -13.63
C MET A 1 7.04 11.35 -12.16
N ALA A 2 6.24 10.53 -11.49
CA ALA A 2 6.45 10.14 -10.10
C ALA A 2 6.75 8.63 -10.03
N TYR A 3 7.78 8.23 -9.29
CA TYR A 3 8.12 6.83 -9.06
C TYR A 3 7.66 6.42 -7.66
N ILE A 4 6.69 5.55 -7.58
CA ILE A 4 5.96 5.20 -6.35
C ILE A 4 6.33 3.79 -5.89
N GLY A 5 6.65 3.65 -4.60
CA GLY A 5 6.67 2.37 -3.91
C GLY A 5 5.37 2.17 -3.15
N LEU A 6 4.73 1.03 -3.28
CA LEU A 6 3.48 0.72 -2.59
C LEU A 6 3.65 -0.51 -1.72
N ILE A 7 3.41 -0.35 -0.43
CA ILE A 7 3.49 -1.39 0.60
C ILE A 7 2.26 -1.35 1.51
N SER A 8 2.02 -2.44 2.23
CA SER A 8 0.97 -2.55 3.24
C SER A 8 1.31 -3.64 4.25
N ASP A 9 0.63 -3.61 5.39
CA ASP A 9 0.68 -4.71 6.35
C ASP A 9 2.11 -5.09 6.74
N THR A 10 2.90 -4.07 7.06
CA THR A 10 4.29 -4.23 7.50
C THR A 10 4.40 -4.82 8.89
N HIS A 11 3.42 -4.57 9.78
CA HIS A 11 3.37 -5.08 11.14
C HIS A 11 4.72 -5.01 11.88
N GLY A 12 5.39 -3.87 11.78
CA GLY A 12 6.67 -3.62 12.44
C GLY A 12 7.92 -3.98 11.63
N VAL A 13 7.76 -4.51 10.41
CA VAL A 13 8.89 -4.96 9.58
C VAL A 13 9.17 -3.96 8.45
N PHE A 14 10.34 -3.34 8.49
CA PHE A 14 10.89 -2.51 7.41
C PHE A 14 12.37 -2.82 7.26
N ASP A 15 12.65 -3.99 6.70
CA ASP A 15 13.96 -4.63 6.63
C ASP A 15 14.74 -4.27 5.35
N GLU A 16 15.97 -4.76 5.27
CA GLU A 16 16.89 -4.44 4.17
C GLU A 16 16.35 -4.83 2.79
N PRO A 17 15.70 -6.00 2.56
CA PRO A 17 15.12 -6.32 1.26
C PRO A 17 14.05 -5.31 0.81
N LEU A 18 13.19 -4.84 1.71
CA LEU A 18 12.21 -3.79 1.42
C LEU A 18 12.90 -2.46 1.09
N LYS A 19 13.91 -2.07 1.89
CA LYS A 19 14.67 -0.83 1.67
C LYS A 19 15.38 -0.83 0.31
N GLN A 20 16.02 -1.94 -0.06
CA GLN A 20 16.68 -2.07 -1.36
C GLN A 20 15.68 -1.94 -2.52
N PHE A 21 14.53 -2.60 -2.44
CA PHE A 21 13.49 -2.51 -3.46
C PHE A 21 12.91 -1.10 -3.58
N LEU A 22 12.75 -0.41 -2.46
CA LEU A 22 12.16 0.93 -2.39
C LEU A 22 13.20 2.07 -2.53
N ALA A 23 14.49 1.77 -2.57
CA ALA A 23 15.53 2.79 -2.67
C ALA A 23 15.39 3.74 -3.87
N PRO A 24 15.01 3.28 -5.09
CA PRO A 24 14.92 4.17 -6.26
C PRO A 24 13.62 4.98 -6.32
N VAL A 25 12.61 4.72 -5.49
CA VAL A 25 11.32 5.44 -5.57
C VAL A 25 11.41 6.86 -5.02
N ASP A 26 10.55 7.73 -5.50
CA ASP A 26 10.45 9.13 -5.02
C ASP A 26 9.63 9.21 -3.73
N GLU A 27 8.59 8.38 -3.61
CA GLU A 27 7.63 8.40 -2.52
C GLU A 27 7.13 6.98 -2.22
N ILE A 28 6.86 6.70 -0.94
CA ILE A 28 6.24 5.46 -0.50
C ILE A 28 4.78 5.70 -0.16
N TRP A 29 3.90 4.85 -0.66
CA TRP A 29 2.51 4.74 -0.23
C TRP A 29 2.35 3.52 0.68
N HIS A 30 1.72 3.72 1.83
CA HIS A 30 1.48 2.64 2.79
C HIS A 30 -0.02 2.48 3.06
N ALA A 31 -0.57 1.34 2.69
CA ALA A 31 -2.01 1.07 2.77
C ALA A 31 -2.49 0.56 4.14
N GLY A 32 -1.76 0.85 5.22
CA GLY A 32 -2.19 0.58 6.60
C GLY A 32 -1.58 -0.66 7.24
N ASP A 33 -1.82 -0.81 8.55
CA ASP A 33 -1.21 -1.81 9.42
C ASP A 33 0.33 -1.70 9.43
N PHE A 34 0.80 -0.51 9.84
CA PHE A 34 2.23 -0.23 10.03
C PHE A 34 2.85 -1.15 11.09
N GLY A 35 2.16 -1.29 12.23
CA GLY A 35 2.68 -2.00 13.40
C GLY A 35 3.74 -1.19 14.17
N GLY A 36 4.13 -1.70 15.34
CA GLY A 36 5.15 -1.04 16.16
C GLY A 36 4.80 0.36 16.68
N GLY A 37 3.52 0.67 16.80
CA GLY A 37 3.05 2.01 17.17
C GLY A 37 3.49 3.05 16.11
N PHE A 38 4.19 4.11 16.55
CA PHE A 38 4.72 5.13 15.63
C PHE A 38 6.08 4.78 15.03
N THR A 39 6.77 3.77 15.54
CA THR A 39 8.17 3.49 15.20
C THR A 39 8.35 3.14 13.73
N THR A 40 7.55 2.22 13.21
CA THR A 40 7.64 1.77 11.82
C THR A 40 7.29 2.89 10.84
N ALA A 41 6.20 3.60 11.09
CA ALA A 41 5.82 4.75 10.26
C ALA A 41 6.91 5.83 10.24
N ALA A 42 7.51 6.15 11.41
CA ALA A 42 8.60 7.10 11.50
C ALA A 42 9.87 6.63 10.79
N GLU A 43 10.18 5.34 10.84
CA GLU A 43 11.32 4.77 10.11
C GLU A 43 11.14 4.89 8.59
N ILE A 44 9.96 4.52 8.09
CA ILE A 44 9.63 4.63 6.66
C ILE A 44 9.67 6.11 6.21
N ALA A 45 9.08 7.02 7.00
CA ALA A 45 9.05 8.45 6.70
C ALA A 45 10.44 9.11 6.68
N ARG A 46 11.39 8.60 7.48
CA ARG A 46 12.80 9.03 7.42
C ARG A 46 13.52 8.50 6.19
N PHE A 47 13.11 7.35 5.69
CA PHE A 47 13.72 6.72 4.51
C PHE A 47 13.26 7.40 3.21
N LYS A 48 11.97 7.64 3.04
CA LYS A 48 11.36 8.31 1.87
C LYS A 48 10.13 9.13 2.29
N PRO A 49 9.73 10.14 1.51
CA PRO A 49 8.42 10.76 1.66
C PRO A 49 7.33 9.70 1.74
N LEU A 50 6.43 9.81 2.70
CA LEU A 50 5.43 8.80 3.02
C LEU A 50 4.03 9.36 2.95
N VAL A 51 3.18 8.76 2.15
CA VAL A 51 1.74 8.95 2.11
C VAL A 51 1.08 7.65 2.58
N GLY A 52 0.17 7.70 3.54
CA GLY A 52 -0.42 6.48 4.04
C GLY A 52 -1.76 6.66 4.71
N VAL A 53 -2.36 5.52 5.03
CA VAL A 53 -3.58 5.41 5.83
C VAL A 53 -3.33 4.49 7.01
N CYS A 54 -4.11 4.67 8.08
CA CYS A 54 -4.10 3.82 9.24
C CYS A 54 -4.88 2.53 8.97
N GLY A 55 -4.35 1.39 9.42
CA GLY A 55 -5.04 0.11 9.36
C GLY A 55 -5.81 -0.22 10.64
N ASN A 56 -6.47 -1.39 10.64
CA ASN A 56 -7.29 -1.82 11.78
C ASN A 56 -6.45 -2.31 12.98
N CYS A 57 -5.20 -2.70 12.76
CA CYS A 57 -4.27 -3.08 13.83
C CYS A 57 -3.42 -1.91 14.34
N ASP A 58 -3.49 -0.75 13.71
CA ASP A 58 -2.72 0.42 14.10
C ASP A 58 -3.31 1.13 15.33
N ASN A 59 -2.45 1.77 16.12
CA ASN A 59 -2.88 2.58 17.25
C ASN A 59 -3.78 3.74 16.80
N TYR A 60 -4.79 4.06 17.62
CA TYR A 60 -5.74 5.12 17.32
C TYR A 60 -5.04 6.47 17.04
N ASP A 61 -4.01 6.81 17.79
CA ASP A 61 -3.29 8.07 17.65
C ASP A 61 -2.57 8.23 16.30
N LEU A 62 -2.26 7.11 15.61
CA LEU A 62 -1.64 7.16 14.29
C LEU A 62 -2.56 7.82 13.24
N ARG A 63 -3.87 7.87 13.50
CA ARG A 63 -4.86 8.49 12.61
C ARG A 63 -4.69 9.99 12.43
N TYR A 64 -3.99 10.67 13.34
CA TYR A 64 -3.69 12.11 13.20
C TYR A 64 -2.79 12.37 11.99
N ASP A 65 -1.81 11.50 11.75
CA ASP A 65 -0.88 11.63 10.64
C ASP A 65 -1.32 10.79 9.42
N TYR A 66 -1.94 9.63 9.67
CA TYR A 66 -2.40 8.68 8.66
C TYR A 66 -3.89 8.38 8.86
N PRO A 67 -4.79 9.11 8.17
CA PRO A 67 -6.23 8.95 8.35
C PRO A 67 -6.74 7.59 7.87
N LEU A 68 -8.01 7.26 8.15
CA LEU A 68 -8.62 5.99 7.72
C LEU A 68 -8.76 5.87 6.19
N HIS A 69 -8.90 6.99 5.51
CA HIS A 69 -8.81 7.07 4.06
C HIS A 69 -8.13 8.36 3.63
N ARG A 70 -7.55 8.34 2.47
CA ARG A 70 -6.91 9.50 1.86
C ARG A 70 -7.27 9.58 0.39
N PHE A 71 -7.63 10.80 -0.04
CA PHE A 71 -7.87 11.11 -1.44
C PHE A 71 -6.90 12.21 -1.87
N PHE A 72 -6.17 11.99 -2.97
CA PHE A 72 -5.16 12.91 -3.46
C PHE A 72 -4.93 12.71 -4.96
N THR A 73 -4.13 13.59 -5.57
CA THR A 73 -3.76 13.49 -6.98
C THR A 73 -2.26 13.23 -7.11
N CYS A 74 -1.89 12.31 -7.99
CA CYS A 74 -0.50 12.01 -8.31
C CYS A 74 -0.36 11.77 -9.82
N GLY A 75 0.59 12.45 -10.47
CA GLY A 75 0.86 12.30 -11.89
C GLY A 75 -0.35 12.48 -12.80
N GLY A 76 -1.30 13.33 -12.42
CA GLY A 76 -2.55 13.56 -13.15
C GLY A 76 -3.66 12.54 -12.86
N MET A 77 -3.46 11.57 -11.98
CA MET A 77 -4.45 10.57 -11.58
C MET A 77 -5.01 10.85 -10.18
N LYS A 78 -6.31 10.64 -10.00
CA LYS A 78 -7.00 10.69 -8.71
C LYS A 78 -6.79 9.36 -7.98
N VAL A 79 -6.26 9.42 -6.78
CA VAL A 79 -5.93 8.25 -5.96
C VAL A 79 -6.80 8.25 -4.71
N LEU A 80 -7.49 7.16 -4.47
CA LEU A 80 -8.16 6.87 -3.21
C LEU A 80 -7.43 5.72 -2.52
N MET A 81 -7.07 5.91 -1.27
CA MET A 81 -6.40 4.90 -0.44
C MET A 81 -7.22 4.62 0.81
N THR A 82 -7.46 3.35 1.10
CA THR A 82 -8.02 2.85 2.37
C THR A 82 -7.25 1.61 2.80
N HIS A 83 -7.37 1.18 4.05
CA HIS A 83 -6.77 -0.10 4.45
C HIS A 83 -7.66 -1.28 4.03
N ILE A 84 -8.94 -1.27 4.45
CA ILE A 84 -9.89 -2.33 4.09
C ILE A 84 -10.62 -1.92 2.82
N GLY A 85 -10.48 -2.71 1.75
CA GLY A 85 -10.99 -2.32 0.44
C GLY A 85 -11.81 -3.37 -0.30
N GLY A 86 -11.38 -4.62 -0.28
CA GLY A 86 -11.96 -5.66 -1.13
C GLY A 86 -11.40 -5.63 -2.56
N TYR A 87 -12.21 -5.99 -3.54
CA TYR A 87 -11.81 -6.11 -4.95
C TYR A 87 -13.02 -5.95 -5.89
N PRO A 88 -12.83 -5.82 -7.19
CA PRO A 88 -13.93 -5.67 -8.14
C PRO A 88 -15.02 -6.72 -7.97
N GLY A 89 -16.26 -6.26 -7.83
CA GLY A 89 -17.43 -7.11 -7.57
C GLY A 89 -17.65 -7.47 -6.10
N LYS A 90 -16.69 -7.19 -5.22
CA LYS A 90 -16.79 -7.49 -3.78
C LYS A 90 -16.02 -6.46 -2.94
N TYR A 91 -16.32 -5.20 -3.13
CA TYR A 91 -15.75 -4.13 -2.30
C TYR A 91 -16.33 -4.16 -0.89
N ASP A 92 -15.49 -3.77 0.08
CA ASP A 92 -15.99 -3.40 1.41
C ASP A 92 -17.01 -2.28 1.30
N ARG A 93 -18.00 -2.27 2.20
CA ARG A 93 -19.12 -1.32 2.15
C ARG A 93 -18.65 0.14 2.23
N ASN A 94 -17.71 0.44 3.13
CA ASN A 94 -17.19 1.80 3.27
C ASN A 94 -16.33 2.18 2.08
N ALA A 95 -15.48 1.27 1.60
CA ALA A 95 -14.67 1.48 0.40
C ALA A 95 -15.55 1.76 -0.82
N TYR A 96 -16.61 0.99 -1.02
CA TYR A 96 -17.57 1.21 -2.10
C TYR A 96 -18.17 2.62 -2.05
N SER A 97 -18.61 3.08 -0.87
CA SER A 97 -19.17 4.42 -0.69
C SER A 97 -18.15 5.52 -1.04
N LEU A 98 -16.89 5.34 -0.65
CA LEU A 98 -15.81 6.26 -0.97
C LEU A 98 -15.48 6.27 -2.46
N ILE A 99 -15.44 5.10 -3.11
CA ILE A 99 -15.25 4.99 -4.56
C ILE A 99 -16.34 5.74 -5.31
N MET A 100 -17.60 5.55 -4.92
CA MET A 100 -18.73 6.25 -5.52
C MET A 100 -18.64 7.77 -5.32
N HIS A 101 -18.17 8.22 -4.15
CA HIS A 101 -18.06 9.64 -3.83
C HIS A 101 -16.92 10.32 -4.59
N TYR A 102 -15.74 9.70 -4.62
CA TYR A 102 -14.53 10.32 -5.18
C TYR A 102 -14.28 10.03 -6.66
N SER A 103 -14.85 8.95 -7.20
CA SER A 103 -14.58 8.47 -8.57
C SER A 103 -13.08 8.47 -8.89
N PRO A 104 -12.25 7.70 -8.15
CA PRO A 104 -10.81 7.69 -8.35
C PRO A 104 -10.41 6.97 -9.65
N ASP A 105 -9.22 7.29 -10.15
CA ASP A 105 -8.58 6.55 -11.25
C ASP A 105 -7.79 5.35 -10.71
N ILE A 106 -7.30 5.46 -9.46
CA ILE A 106 -6.57 4.41 -8.74
C ILE A 106 -7.21 4.23 -7.36
N PHE A 107 -7.54 3.00 -7.03
CA PHE A 107 -7.95 2.58 -5.68
C PHE A 107 -6.89 1.69 -5.06
N VAL A 108 -6.37 2.09 -3.91
CA VAL A 108 -5.32 1.38 -3.17
C VAL A 108 -5.88 0.85 -1.87
N CYS A 109 -5.62 -0.42 -1.57
CA CYS A 109 -5.98 -1.03 -0.28
C CYS A 109 -4.95 -2.09 0.15
N GLY A 110 -5.12 -2.62 1.36
CA GLY A 110 -4.32 -3.68 1.96
C GLY A 110 -5.19 -4.74 2.62
N HIS A 111 -4.89 -5.08 3.86
CA HIS A 111 -5.65 -5.93 4.78
C HIS A 111 -5.75 -7.42 4.40
N SER A 112 -6.05 -7.74 3.16
CA SER A 112 -6.20 -9.15 2.72
C SER A 112 -4.88 -9.93 2.68
N HIS A 113 -3.74 -9.23 2.70
CA HIS A 113 -2.40 -9.78 2.49
C HIS A 113 -2.22 -10.46 1.12
N ILE A 114 -3.11 -10.20 0.17
CA ILE A 114 -3.10 -10.81 -1.16
C ILE A 114 -2.75 -9.75 -2.20
N LEU A 115 -1.64 -9.95 -2.89
CA LEU A 115 -1.26 -9.12 -4.03
C LEU A 115 -2.35 -9.13 -5.09
N LYS A 116 -2.81 -7.95 -5.48
CA LYS A 116 -3.81 -7.79 -6.54
C LYS A 116 -3.54 -6.52 -7.34
N VAL A 117 -3.40 -6.68 -8.63
CA VAL A 117 -3.31 -5.59 -9.61
C VAL A 117 -4.35 -5.89 -10.67
N VAL A 118 -5.45 -5.16 -10.68
CA VAL A 118 -6.57 -5.45 -11.58
C VAL A 118 -7.28 -4.16 -12.00
N TYR A 119 -7.72 -4.11 -13.25
CA TYR A 119 -8.52 -3.00 -13.76
C TYR A 119 -10.02 -3.31 -13.61
N ASP A 120 -10.73 -2.45 -12.89
CA ASP A 120 -12.18 -2.52 -12.75
C ASP A 120 -12.84 -1.75 -13.88
N LYS A 121 -13.42 -2.48 -14.83
CA LYS A 121 -14.10 -1.91 -16.00
C LYS A 121 -15.39 -1.15 -15.63
N TYR A 122 -16.02 -1.52 -14.51
CA TYR A 122 -17.27 -0.88 -14.09
C TYR A 122 -17.01 0.56 -13.61
N PHE A 123 -15.95 0.76 -12.84
CA PHE A 123 -15.56 2.07 -12.32
C PHE A 123 -14.48 2.77 -13.17
N ASN A 124 -13.97 2.13 -14.23
CA ASN A 124 -12.81 2.61 -14.99
C ASN A 124 -11.62 2.96 -14.08
N MET A 125 -11.28 2.06 -13.19
CA MET A 125 -10.36 2.31 -12.08
C MET A 125 -9.35 1.17 -11.96
N MET A 126 -8.08 1.51 -11.72
CA MET A 126 -7.07 0.52 -11.35
C MET A 126 -7.19 0.21 -9.87
N VAL A 127 -7.27 -1.06 -9.50
CA VAL A 127 -7.30 -1.54 -8.11
C VAL A 127 -5.95 -2.17 -7.78
N LEU A 128 -5.29 -1.62 -6.75
CA LEU A 128 -3.96 -2.05 -6.31
C LEU A 128 -4.01 -2.49 -4.85
N ASN A 129 -3.62 -3.72 -4.59
CA ASN A 129 -3.29 -4.22 -3.26
C ASN A 129 -1.88 -4.81 -3.33
N PRO A 130 -0.90 -4.27 -2.61
CA PRO A 130 0.48 -4.73 -2.68
C PRO A 130 0.71 -6.08 -2.01
N GLY A 131 -0.31 -6.66 -1.34
CA GLY A 131 -0.12 -7.77 -0.42
C GLY A 131 0.53 -7.33 0.88
N ALA A 132 1.00 -8.27 1.69
CA ALA A 132 1.68 -7.95 2.95
C ALA A 132 3.19 -7.86 2.76
N ALA A 133 3.78 -6.75 3.17
CA ALA A 133 5.22 -6.57 3.18
C ALA A 133 5.89 -7.16 4.44
N GLY A 134 5.12 -7.38 5.50
CA GLY A 134 5.56 -7.93 6.78
C GLY A 134 5.45 -9.45 6.89
N LEU A 135 5.66 -9.94 8.10
CA LEU A 135 5.71 -11.38 8.42
C LEU A 135 4.42 -11.89 9.09
N GLN A 136 3.58 -11.00 9.62
CA GLN A 136 2.36 -11.37 10.34
C GLN A 136 1.25 -11.78 9.37
N GLY A 137 0.54 -12.86 9.64
CA GLY A 137 -0.60 -13.33 8.88
C GLY A 137 -0.37 -14.70 8.21
N PHE A 138 -1.35 -15.14 7.41
CA PHE A 138 -1.35 -16.46 6.77
C PHE A 138 -0.69 -16.52 5.39
N HIS A 139 -0.28 -15.37 4.83
CA HIS A 139 0.42 -15.33 3.56
C HIS A 139 1.79 -16.03 3.67
N ILE A 140 2.22 -16.63 2.57
CA ILE A 140 3.51 -17.36 2.49
C ILE A 140 4.58 -16.56 1.73
N VAL A 141 4.18 -15.53 0.99
CA VAL A 141 5.05 -14.65 0.22
C VAL A 141 4.81 -13.21 0.66
N ARG A 142 5.88 -12.51 1.02
CA ARG A 142 5.87 -11.07 1.26
C ARG A 142 5.95 -10.35 -0.08
N THR A 143 5.14 -9.34 -0.28
CA THR A 143 5.08 -8.61 -1.56
C THR A 143 5.10 -7.10 -1.36
N ALA A 144 5.61 -6.40 -2.36
CA ALA A 144 5.54 -4.95 -2.51
C ALA A 144 5.48 -4.60 -3.99
N LEU A 145 4.98 -3.43 -4.31
CA LEU A 145 4.91 -2.90 -5.67
C LEU A 145 5.76 -1.64 -5.81
N ARG A 146 6.27 -1.40 -7.00
CA ARG A 146 6.75 -0.08 -7.41
C ARG A 146 6.39 0.18 -8.87
N PHE A 147 6.07 1.42 -9.20
CA PHE A 147 5.59 1.80 -10.54
C PHE A 147 5.74 3.30 -10.75
N HIS A 148 5.69 3.70 -12.01
CA HIS A 148 5.67 5.11 -12.39
C HIS A 148 4.25 5.59 -12.66
N ILE A 149 3.96 6.84 -12.30
CA ILE A 149 2.76 7.56 -12.72
C ILE A 149 3.20 8.81 -13.47
N ASP A 150 2.74 8.94 -14.70
CA ASP A 150 3.05 10.09 -15.53
C ASP A 150 1.92 10.35 -16.54
N ASP A 151 1.51 11.61 -16.65
CA ASP A 151 0.48 12.05 -17.59
C ASP A 151 -0.77 11.15 -17.59
N GLY A 152 -1.29 10.84 -16.40
CA GLY A 152 -2.49 10.02 -16.22
C GLY A 152 -2.33 8.53 -16.55
N LYS A 153 -1.11 8.00 -16.53
CA LYS A 153 -0.82 6.59 -16.85
C LYS A 153 0.11 5.96 -15.83
N ILE A 154 -0.18 4.69 -15.52
CA ILE A 154 0.72 3.82 -14.74
C ILE A 154 1.60 3.04 -15.72
N SER A 155 2.90 2.95 -15.42
CA SER A 155 3.87 2.18 -16.23
C SER A 155 4.97 1.58 -15.38
N GLY A 156 5.71 0.62 -15.93
CA GLY A 156 6.88 0.04 -15.28
C GLY A 156 6.57 -0.64 -13.95
N MET A 157 5.42 -1.31 -13.83
CA MET A 157 5.03 -2.03 -12.62
C MET A 157 5.98 -3.19 -12.34
N GLU A 158 6.57 -3.19 -11.15
CA GLU A 158 7.43 -4.25 -10.65
C GLU A 158 6.91 -4.77 -9.33
N VAL A 159 7.10 -6.07 -9.10
CA VAL A 159 6.69 -6.77 -7.87
C VAL A 159 7.92 -7.30 -7.15
N LEU A 160 8.06 -6.99 -5.88
CA LEU A 160 8.97 -7.71 -4.99
C LEU A 160 8.25 -8.96 -4.48
N ASN A 161 8.90 -10.10 -4.57
CA ASN A 161 8.46 -11.35 -3.96
C ASN A 161 9.56 -11.87 -3.04
N LEU A 162 9.25 -12.01 -1.76
CA LEU A 162 10.15 -12.58 -0.77
C LEU A 162 9.48 -13.79 -0.14
N ASP A 163 10.16 -14.93 -0.16
CA ASP A 163 9.70 -16.10 0.61
C ASP A 163 9.70 -15.75 2.10
N LYS A 164 8.58 -15.92 2.77
CA LYS A 164 8.42 -15.62 4.19
C LYS A 164 9.30 -16.49 5.08
N LEU A 165 9.64 -17.68 4.62
CA LEU A 165 10.50 -18.66 5.31
C LEU A 165 11.96 -18.59 4.87
N SER A 166 12.37 -17.59 4.08
CA SER A 166 13.77 -17.45 3.65
C SER A 166 14.68 -17.15 4.85
N PRO A 167 15.95 -17.58 4.81
CA PRO A 167 16.93 -17.29 5.86
C PRO A 167 17.12 -15.81 6.17
N GLU A 168 16.82 -14.93 5.22
CA GLU A 168 16.86 -13.48 5.39
C GLU A 168 15.74 -12.97 6.31
N ASN A 169 14.64 -13.71 6.43
CA ASN A 169 13.51 -13.40 7.30
C ASN A 169 13.59 -14.03 8.69
N GLU A 170 14.49 -14.99 8.90
CA GLU A 170 14.70 -15.64 10.19
C GLU A 170 15.61 -14.85 11.15
N LYS A 171 16.20 -13.74 10.70
CA LYS A 171 17.13 -12.90 11.47
C LYS A 171 16.45 -11.71 12.16
N ILE A 172 15.18 -11.85 12.54
CA ILE A 172 14.44 -10.84 13.30
C ILE A 172 14.24 -11.30 14.72
#